data_3bb01823d41eb1c8b745fce47bd14e87
#
_entry.id   3bb01823d41eb1c8b745fce47bd14e87
#
_cell.length_a   1.000
_cell.length_b   1.000
_cell.length_c   1.000
_cell.angle_alpha   90.00
_cell.angle_beta   90.00
_cell.angle_gamma   90.00
#
_symmetry.space_group_name_H-M   'P 1'
#
loop_
_entity.id
_entity.type
_entity.pdbx_description
1 polymer ?
#
loop_
_entity_poly.entity_id
_entity_poly.type
_entity_poly.pdbx_seq_one_letter_code
_entity_poly.pdbx_strand_id
1 'polypeptide(L)'
;MTAYYDSYDYPSYWEGREYEHQSEVHAINEFLKKIPKIKTVLEIGAGYGRLTPIYYYRSAKVILTDPSSKILKIAKNNLQNKKIKYIQSKLENLPNKIRAHSVNLIVLVRVLHHIEDLDFAFSTINNLLTQNGYFLLEYANKRHLKALFSELFHGNLMFLLDIFPKEVKSKKKIKYKLPFRNYNPDLIRERLYKNGFKIIDTRSVSNIRSPFLKKLIPLDLLLLIEKILQKPFSGIYLGPSMFVLVKKVN
;
A
#
# COMPACT_ATOMS: atom_id res chain seq x y z
N MET A 1 -6.15 23.27 -7.00
CA MET A 1 -7.18 22.37 -6.43
C MET A 1 -6.69 21.88 -5.08
N THR A 2 -7.47 22.08 -4.03
CA THR A 2 -7.20 21.52 -2.69
C THR A 2 -7.29 19.99 -2.75
N ALA A 3 -6.31 19.29 -2.22
CA ALA A 3 -6.35 17.84 -2.16
C ALA A 3 -7.40 17.38 -1.13
N TYR A 4 -8.05 16.24 -1.36
CA TYR A 4 -9.06 15.69 -0.44
C TYR A 4 -8.55 15.62 1.00
N TYR A 5 -7.30 15.21 1.18
CA TYR A 5 -6.66 15.07 2.49
C TYR A 5 -6.25 16.39 3.15
N ASP A 6 -6.41 17.55 2.50
CA ASP A 6 -6.16 18.85 3.13
C ASP A 6 -7.19 19.18 4.24
N SER A 7 -8.41 18.60 4.13
CA SER A 7 -9.50 18.76 5.11
C SER A 7 -9.61 17.59 6.10
N TYR A 8 -8.77 16.55 5.96
CA TYR A 8 -8.83 15.34 6.78
C TYR A 8 -7.63 15.26 7.71
N ASP A 9 -7.88 15.01 9.00
CA ASP A 9 -6.81 14.73 9.96
C ASP A 9 -6.35 13.27 9.84
N TYR A 10 -5.41 13.05 8.92
CA TYR A 10 -4.90 11.71 8.62
C TYR A 10 -4.00 11.13 9.73
N PRO A 11 -3.20 11.91 10.50
CA PRO A 11 -2.51 11.41 11.67
C PRO A 11 -3.44 10.78 12.71
N SER A 12 -4.56 11.44 13.07
CA SER A 12 -5.51 10.92 14.06
C SER A 12 -6.19 9.61 13.64
N TYR A 13 -6.27 9.32 12.33
CA TYR A 13 -6.76 8.03 11.84
C TYR A 13 -5.94 6.84 12.38
N TRP A 14 -4.66 7.06 12.71
CA TRP A 14 -3.76 6.00 13.17
C TRP A 14 -3.73 5.83 14.70
N GLU A 15 -4.39 6.70 15.45
CA GLU A 15 -4.55 6.54 16.89
C GLU A 15 -5.33 5.26 17.20
N GLY A 16 -4.81 4.45 18.13
CA GLY A 16 -5.37 3.16 18.49
C GLY A 16 -5.28 2.07 17.40
N ARG A 17 -4.47 2.28 16.33
CA ARG A 17 -4.23 1.31 15.24
C ARG A 17 -2.82 0.75 15.25
N GLU A 18 -2.25 0.58 16.43
CA GLU A 18 -0.89 0.10 16.58
C GLU A 18 -0.69 -1.30 15.98
N TYR A 19 -1.67 -2.19 16.16
CA TYR A 19 -1.64 -3.52 15.57
C TYR A 19 -1.55 -3.45 14.03
N GLU A 20 -2.38 -2.64 13.37
CA GLU A 20 -2.34 -2.48 11.92
C GLU A 20 -1.03 -1.88 11.46
N HIS A 21 -0.54 -0.87 12.17
CA HIS A 21 0.74 -0.23 11.85
C HIS A 21 1.91 -1.22 11.93
N GLN A 22 2.05 -1.93 13.05
CA GLN A 22 3.14 -2.89 13.26
C GLN A 22 3.04 -4.10 12.31
N SER A 23 1.83 -4.51 11.96
CA SER A 23 1.60 -5.55 10.94
C SER A 23 2.15 -5.15 9.56
N GLU A 24 1.92 -3.89 9.15
CA GLU A 24 2.47 -3.32 7.90
C GLU A 24 4.00 -3.20 7.98
N VAL A 25 4.53 -2.67 9.10
CA VAL A 25 5.97 -2.56 9.36
C VAL A 25 6.66 -3.92 9.21
N HIS A 26 6.06 -4.98 9.79
CA HIS A 26 6.59 -6.33 9.69
C HIS A 26 6.66 -6.81 8.23
N ALA A 27 5.58 -6.68 7.47
CA ALA A 27 5.54 -7.09 6.06
C ALA A 27 6.58 -6.34 5.21
N ILE A 28 6.71 -5.02 5.40
CA ILE A 28 7.70 -4.20 4.70
C ILE A 28 9.13 -4.64 5.04
N ASN A 29 9.43 -4.88 6.31
CA ASN A 29 10.75 -5.33 6.74
C ASN A 29 11.13 -6.68 6.12
N GLU A 30 10.18 -7.62 6.03
CA GLU A 30 10.41 -8.91 5.36
C GLU A 30 10.70 -8.74 3.86
N PHE A 31 10.05 -7.81 3.19
CA PHE A 31 10.34 -7.48 1.80
C PHE A 31 11.70 -6.81 1.64
N LEU A 32 12.06 -5.90 2.53
CA LEU A 32 13.35 -5.21 2.49
C LEU A 32 14.53 -6.19 2.61
N LYS A 33 14.39 -7.31 3.34
CA LYS A 33 15.42 -8.36 3.41
C LYS A 33 15.74 -8.98 2.04
N LYS A 34 14.79 -8.94 1.09
CA LYS A 34 14.91 -9.50 -0.26
C LYS A 34 15.48 -8.51 -1.28
N ILE A 35 15.65 -7.26 -0.90
CA ILE A 35 16.19 -6.21 -1.76
C ILE A 35 17.67 -5.96 -1.40
N PRO A 36 18.61 -6.27 -2.28
CA PRO A 36 20.02 -6.25 -1.92
C PRO A 36 20.57 -4.83 -1.68
N LYS A 37 20.29 -3.88 -2.57
CA LYS A 37 20.81 -2.50 -2.50
C LYS A 37 19.77 -1.50 -2.95
N ILE A 38 19.57 -0.46 -2.15
CA ILE A 38 18.66 0.64 -2.45
C ILE A 38 19.44 1.96 -2.46
N LYS A 39 19.53 2.61 -3.62
CA LYS A 39 20.11 3.95 -3.73
C LYS A 39 19.03 5.02 -3.54
N THR A 40 17.93 4.90 -4.27
CA THR A 40 16.83 5.87 -4.27
C THR A 40 15.51 5.14 -4.00
N VAL A 41 14.77 5.63 -3.00
CA VAL A 41 13.37 5.24 -2.73
C VAL A 41 12.44 6.35 -3.19
N LEU A 42 11.34 5.98 -3.81
CA LEU A 42 10.19 6.86 -4.07
C LEU A 42 8.97 6.31 -3.33
N GLU A 43 8.42 7.07 -2.41
CA GLU A 43 7.14 6.78 -1.77
C GLU A 43 6.04 7.62 -2.42
N ILE A 44 5.04 6.96 -2.99
CA ILE A 44 3.91 7.60 -3.65
C ILE A 44 2.72 7.58 -2.70
N GLY A 45 2.15 8.77 -2.41
CA GLY A 45 1.13 8.94 -1.39
C GLY A 45 1.67 8.76 0.03
N ALA A 46 2.82 9.39 0.30
CA ALA A 46 3.55 9.23 1.57
C ALA A 46 2.77 9.72 2.81
N GLY A 47 1.75 10.54 2.61
CA GLY A 47 1.05 11.17 3.72
C GLY A 47 2.00 11.95 4.62
N TYR A 48 1.87 11.78 5.94
CA TYR A 48 2.76 12.41 6.92
C TYR A 48 4.08 11.65 7.17
N GLY A 49 4.44 10.71 6.28
CA GLY A 49 5.72 9.98 6.33
C GLY A 49 5.77 8.84 7.33
N ARG A 50 4.62 8.24 7.69
CA ARG A 50 4.50 7.19 8.71
C ARG A 50 5.39 5.97 8.46
N LEU A 51 5.49 5.52 7.22
CA LEU A 51 6.25 4.34 6.84
C LEU A 51 7.70 4.64 6.44
N THR A 52 8.00 5.90 6.16
CA THR A 52 9.33 6.34 5.70
C THR A 52 10.48 5.88 6.60
N PRO A 53 10.38 5.90 7.97
CA PRO A 53 11.45 5.43 8.85
C PRO A 53 11.87 3.98 8.62
N ILE A 54 11.00 3.14 8.04
CA ILE A 54 11.28 1.71 7.85
C ILE A 54 12.37 1.45 6.80
N TYR A 55 12.52 2.33 5.80
CA TYR A 55 13.42 2.10 4.67
C TYR A 55 14.41 3.24 4.41
N TYR A 56 14.24 4.44 5.02
CA TYR A 56 15.14 5.57 4.72
C TYR A 56 16.58 5.31 5.14
N TYR A 57 16.83 4.53 6.18
CA TYR A 57 18.18 4.20 6.66
C TYR A 57 18.95 3.31 5.68
N ARG A 58 18.25 2.53 4.84
CA ARG A 58 18.84 1.65 3.82
C ARG A 58 19.10 2.34 2.48
N SER A 59 18.73 3.60 2.34
CA SER A 59 18.81 4.33 1.09
C SER A 59 19.71 5.57 1.20
N ALA A 60 20.33 5.95 0.08
CA ALA A 60 21.08 7.20 -0.01
C ALA A 60 20.18 8.42 -0.19
N LYS A 61 18.99 8.23 -0.82
CA LYS A 61 18.02 9.28 -1.12
C LYS A 61 16.61 8.74 -1.03
N VAL A 62 15.73 9.54 -0.45
CA VAL A 62 14.28 9.28 -0.41
C VAL A 62 13.53 10.42 -1.06
N ILE A 63 12.53 10.10 -1.87
CA ILE A 63 11.60 11.05 -2.47
C ILE A 63 10.22 10.72 -1.94
N LEU A 64 9.60 11.64 -1.21
CA LEU A 64 8.23 11.52 -0.74
C LEU A 64 7.32 12.35 -1.63
N THR A 65 6.24 11.73 -2.12
CA THR A 65 5.25 12.42 -2.94
C THR A 65 3.86 12.24 -2.36
N ASP A 66 3.07 13.31 -2.38
CA ASP A 66 1.66 13.32 -2.00
C ASP A 66 0.95 14.46 -2.72
N PRO A 67 -0.32 14.35 -3.09
CA PRO A 67 -1.11 15.45 -3.64
C PRO A 67 -1.30 16.61 -2.67
N SER A 68 -1.32 16.34 -1.35
CA SER A 68 -1.52 17.32 -0.29
C SER A 68 -0.22 17.96 0.16
N SER A 69 -0.05 19.24 -0.11
CA SER A 69 1.08 20.03 0.40
C SER A 69 1.07 20.14 1.92
N LYS A 70 -0.15 20.21 2.52
CA LYS A 70 -0.35 20.28 3.96
C LYS A 70 0.22 19.05 4.66
N ILE A 71 -0.11 17.85 4.16
CA ILE A 71 0.37 16.59 4.74
C ILE A 71 1.88 16.43 4.54
N LEU A 72 2.42 16.81 3.37
CA LEU A 72 3.88 16.80 3.14
C LEU A 72 4.63 17.76 4.08
N LYS A 73 4.03 18.88 4.46
CA LYS A 73 4.61 19.79 5.46
C LYS A 73 4.71 19.11 6.83
N ILE A 74 3.67 18.35 7.23
CA ILE A 74 3.70 17.54 8.47
C ILE A 74 4.81 16.49 8.37
N ALA A 75 4.91 15.77 7.25
CA ALA A 75 5.98 14.78 7.02
C ALA A 75 7.36 15.41 7.15
N LYS A 76 7.56 16.60 6.59
CA LYS A 76 8.83 17.33 6.69
C LYS A 76 9.19 17.69 8.14
N ASN A 77 8.22 18.11 8.93
CA ASN A 77 8.43 18.44 10.34
C ASN A 77 8.73 17.18 11.18
N ASN A 78 8.06 16.06 10.89
CA ASN A 78 8.24 14.81 11.63
C ASN A 78 9.58 14.13 11.34
N LEU A 79 10.01 14.14 10.09
CA LEU A 79 11.17 13.34 9.66
C LEU A 79 12.51 14.08 9.73
N GLN A 80 12.51 15.42 9.57
CA GLN A 80 13.69 16.32 9.70
C GLN A 80 15.00 15.75 9.12
N ASN A 81 14.94 15.08 7.97
CA ASN A 81 16.06 14.36 7.40
C ASN A 81 16.51 14.97 6.06
N LYS A 82 17.79 15.33 5.94
CA LYS A 82 18.38 15.97 4.73
C LYS A 82 18.39 15.06 3.49
N LYS A 83 18.27 13.75 3.65
CA LYS A 83 18.20 12.79 2.53
C LYS A 83 16.83 12.76 1.85
N ILE A 84 15.82 13.41 2.45
CA ILE A 84 14.45 13.34 1.98
C ILE A 84 14.11 14.56 1.13
N LYS A 85 13.67 14.31 -0.11
CA LYS A 85 13.09 15.31 -1.00
C LYS A 85 11.57 15.18 -0.98
N TYR A 86 10.86 16.28 -0.75
CA TYR A 86 9.38 16.34 -0.73
C TYR A 86 8.90 16.94 -2.04
N ILE A 87 7.96 16.28 -2.72
CA ILE A 87 7.41 16.73 -4.01
C ILE A 87 5.88 16.62 -3.95
N GLN A 88 5.19 17.75 -3.99
CA GLN A 88 3.74 17.73 -4.17
C GLN A 88 3.41 17.24 -5.59
N SER A 89 2.79 16.07 -5.69
CA SER A 89 2.40 15.48 -6.97
C SER A 89 1.38 14.37 -6.80
N LYS A 90 0.50 14.22 -7.79
CA LYS A 90 -0.22 12.99 -8.06
C LYS A 90 0.67 12.04 -8.85
N LEU A 91 0.32 10.74 -8.88
CA LEU A 91 1.06 9.71 -9.62
C LEU A 91 1.17 10.06 -11.11
N GLU A 92 0.09 10.57 -11.70
CA GLU A 92 0.00 10.89 -13.13
C GLU A 92 1.04 11.94 -13.57
N ASN A 93 1.44 12.82 -12.65
CA ASN A 93 2.38 13.91 -12.93
C ASN A 93 3.83 13.58 -12.53
N LEU A 94 4.11 12.38 -12.02
CA LEU A 94 5.46 11.99 -11.60
C LEU A 94 6.47 11.92 -12.74
N PRO A 95 6.11 11.46 -13.97
CA PRO A 95 7.08 11.44 -15.08
C PRO A 95 7.67 12.81 -15.43
N ASN A 96 6.94 13.90 -15.16
CA ASN A 96 7.41 15.26 -15.37
C ASN A 96 8.33 15.79 -14.24
N LYS A 97 8.43 15.08 -13.12
CA LYS A 97 9.12 15.52 -11.89
C LYS A 97 10.27 14.61 -11.48
N ILE A 98 10.25 13.38 -11.96
CA ILE A 98 11.21 12.33 -11.61
C ILE A 98 11.71 11.71 -12.91
N ARG A 99 13.03 11.66 -13.05
CA ARG A 99 13.69 11.07 -14.23
C ARG A 99 13.31 9.60 -14.36
N ALA A 100 13.01 9.17 -15.58
CA ALA A 100 12.81 7.76 -15.90
C ALA A 100 14.04 6.91 -15.49
N HIS A 101 13.80 5.67 -15.12
CA HIS A 101 14.83 4.68 -14.79
C HIS A 101 15.81 5.14 -13.71
N SER A 102 15.35 5.91 -12.70
CA SER A 102 16.22 6.51 -11.66
C SER A 102 15.92 6.03 -10.24
N VAL A 103 14.86 5.25 -10.03
CA VAL A 103 14.40 4.81 -8.71
C VAL A 103 14.63 3.31 -8.54
N ASN A 104 15.22 2.89 -7.40
CA ASN A 104 15.50 1.47 -7.13
C ASN A 104 14.34 0.76 -6.41
N LEU A 105 13.61 1.51 -5.54
CA LEU A 105 12.44 1.02 -4.83
C LEU A 105 11.33 2.05 -4.91
N ILE A 106 10.17 1.65 -5.40
CA ILE A 106 8.93 2.43 -5.28
C ILE A 106 8.05 1.78 -4.22
N VAL A 107 7.48 2.61 -3.34
CA VAL A 107 6.54 2.19 -2.28
C VAL A 107 5.20 2.88 -2.54
N LEU A 108 4.13 2.09 -2.60
CA LEU A 108 2.76 2.55 -2.78
C LEU A 108 1.86 1.78 -1.82
N VAL A 109 1.58 2.38 -0.66
CA VAL A 109 0.81 1.77 0.44
C VAL A 109 -0.37 2.65 0.78
N ARG A 110 -1.57 2.07 0.80
CA ARG A 110 -2.85 2.74 1.05
C ARG A 110 -3.20 3.84 0.04
N VAL A 111 -2.80 3.63 -1.22
CA VAL A 111 -3.03 4.57 -2.32
C VAL A 111 -3.80 3.93 -3.46
N LEU A 112 -3.52 2.66 -3.80
CA LEU A 112 -4.06 2.01 -5.00
C LEU A 112 -5.59 2.06 -5.05
N HIS A 113 -6.27 1.97 -3.91
CA HIS A 113 -7.74 2.01 -3.84
C HIS A 113 -8.36 3.33 -4.32
N HIS A 114 -7.56 4.37 -4.56
CA HIS A 114 -7.98 5.63 -5.17
C HIS A 114 -7.62 5.74 -6.66
N ILE A 115 -6.85 4.81 -7.19
CA ILE A 115 -6.41 4.81 -8.58
C ILE A 115 -7.42 4.04 -9.41
N GLU A 116 -7.86 4.61 -10.53
CA GLU A 116 -8.83 4.00 -11.41
C GLU A 116 -8.17 3.15 -12.49
N ASP A 117 -7.17 3.72 -13.16
CA ASP A 117 -6.44 3.07 -14.23
C ASP A 117 -5.17 2.39 -13.70
N LEU A 118 -5.27 1.07 -13.50
CA LEU A 118 -4.17 0.25 -13.02
C LEU A 118 -3.04 0.11 -14.05
N ASP A 119 -3.39 0.03 -15.34
CA ASP A 119 -2.39 -0.12 -16.40
C ASP A 119 -1.55 1.14 -16.53
N PHE A 120 -2.18 2.31 -16.52
CA PHE A 120 -1.46 3.59 -16.48
C PHE A 120 -0.57 3.71 -15.23
N ALA A 121 -1.09 3.34 -14.07
CA ALA A 121 -0.34 3.42 -12.82
C ALA A 121 0.90 2.52 -12.85
N PHE A 122 0.73 1.25 -13.25
CA PHE A 122 1.82 0.29 -13.23
C PHE A 122 2.84 0.54 -14.35
N SER A 123 2.42 0.99 -15.52
CA SER A 123 3.34 1.42 -16.59
C SER A 123 4.16 2.64 -16.18
N THR A 124 3.55 3.63 -15.52
CA THR A 124 4.25 4.80 -14.98
C THR A 124 5.29 4.38 -13.93
N ILE A 125 4.92 3.50 -13.00
CA ILE A 125 5.82 2.97 -11.97
C ILE A 125 6.97 2.18 -12.63
N ASN A 126 6.68 1.35 -13.61
CA ASN A 126 7.72 0.62 -14.35
C ASN A 126 8.71 1.56 -15.02
N ASN A 127 8.23 2.62 -15.70
CA ASN A 127 9.09 3.61 -16.36
C ASN A 127 10.01 4.35 -15.37
N LEU A 128 9.55 4.65 -14.15
CA LEU A 128 10.37 5.33 -13.14
C LEU A 128 11.44 4.41 -12.52
N LEU A 129 11.21 3.10 -12.48
CA LEU A 129 12.13 2.13 -11.90
C LEU A 129 13.36 1.89 -12.77
N THR A 130 14.51 1.78 -12.11
CA THR A 130 15.73 1.23 -12.74
C THR A 130 15.49 -0.18 -13.21
N GLN A 131 16.33 -0.67 -14.14
CA GLN A 131 16.36 -2.09 -14.48
C GLN A 131 16.61 -2.92 -13.21
N ASN A 132 15.85 -3.99 -13.04
CA ASN A 132 15.84 -4.81 -11.81
C ASN A 132 15.38 -4.05 -10.54
N GLY A 133 14.75 -2.87 -10.67
CA GLY A 133 14.15 -2.14 -9.56
C GLY A 133 12.97 -2.89 -8.95
N TYR A 134 12.61 -2.50 -7.73
CA TYR A 134 11.56 -3.15 -6.95
C TYR A 134 10.38 -2.22 -6.73
N PHE A 135 9.19 -2.80 -6.71
CA PHE A 135 7.97 -2.09 -6.36
C PHE A 135 7.25 -2.82 -5.23
N LEU A 136 7.02 -2.11 -4.13
CA LEU A 136 6.26 -2.55 -2.98
C LEU A 136 4.86 -1.94 -3.09
N LEU A 137 3.89 -2.79 -3.29
CA LEU A 137 2.49 -2.44 -3.48
C LEU A 137 1.65 -2.94 -2.31
N GLU A 138 0.72 -2.12 -1.82
CA GLU A 138 -0.41 -2.56 -1.00
C GLU A 138 -1.72 -2.27 -1.70
N TYR A 139 -2.66 -3.21 -1.59
CA TYR A 139 -4.04 -3.02 -2.05
C TYR A 139 -5.06 -3.64 -1.10
N ALA A 140 -6.24 -3.00 -1.04
CA ALA A 140 -7.39 -3.53 -0.31
C ALA A 140 -7.96 -4.74 -1.05
N ASN A 141 -8.02 -5.87 -0.35
CA ASN A 141 -8.40 -7.16 -0.92
C ASN A 141 -9.92 -7.34 -0.96
N LYS A 142 -10.47 -7.60 -2.14
CA LYS A 142 -11.89 -7.92 -2.32
C LYS A 142 -12.28 -9.27 -1.70
N ARG A 143 -11.37 -10.27 -1.80
CA ARG A 143 -11.61 -11.67 -1.35
C ARG A 143 -11.31 -11.92 0.13
N HIS A 144 -11.19 -10.88 0.95
CA HIS A 144 -10.86 -11.09 2.37
C HIS A 144 -11.92 -11.92 3.10
N LEU A 145 -11.50 -12.63 4.15
CA LEU A 145 -12.30 -13.63 4.88
C LEU A 145 -13.73 -13.18 5.21
N LYS A 146 -13.88 -11.96 5.76
CA LYS A 146 -15.21 -11.42 6.09
C LYS A 146 -16.10 -11.22 4.86
N ALA A 147 -15.54 -10.77 3.73
CA ALA A 147 -16.29 -10.61 2.49
C ALA A 147 -16.70 -11.98 1.94
N LEU A 148 -15.77 -12.94 1.96
CA LEU A 148 -16.04 -14.31 1.52
C LEU A 148 -17.22 -14.94 2.28
N PHE A 149 -17.18 -14.93 3.61
CA PHE A 149 -18.28 -15.45 4.42
C PHE A 149 -19.59 -14.70 4.19
N SER A 150 -19.55 -13.37 4.07
CA SER A 150 -20.75 -12.57 3.80
C SER A 150 -21.38 -12.93 2.46
N GLU A 151 -20.61 -13.04 1.39
CA GLU A 151 -21.11 -13.35 0.04
C GLU A 151 -21.62 -14.80 -0.04
N LEU A 152 -20.91 -15.75 0.56
CA LEU A 152 -21.36 -17.15 0.63
C LEU A 152 -22.66 -17.30 1.41
N PHE A 153 -22.82 -16.58 2.52
CA PHE A 153 -24.04 -16.60 3.33
C PHE A 153 -25.26 -16.05 2.57
N HIS A 154 -25.02 -15.13 1.62
CA HIS A 154 -26.06 -14.61 0.71
C HIS A 154 -26.23 -15.44 -0.57
N GLY A 155 -25.58 -16.61 -0.66
CA GLY A 155 -25.70 -17.51 -1.82
C GLY A 155 -24.94 -17.06 -3.08
N ASN A 156 -24.06 -16.03 -2.97
CA ASN A 156 -23.30 -15.50 -4.10
C ASN A 156 -22.02 -16.30 -4.34
N LEU A 157 -22.13 -17.48 -4.94
CA LEU A 157 -20.97 -18.33 -5.27
C LEU A 157 -20.09 -17.73 -6.37
N MET A 158 -20.67 -16.89 -7.26
CA MET A 158 -19.93 -16.24 -8.35
C MET A 158 -18.96 -15.16 -7.86
N PHE A 159 -19.05 -14.73 -6.59
CA PHE A 159 -18.15 -13.75 -5.99
C PHE A 159 -16.67 -14.09 -6.15
N LEU A 160 -16.32 -15.37 -6.08
CA LEU A 160 -14.93 -15.82 -6.23
C LEU A 160 -14.39 -15.64 -7.65
N LEU A 161 -15.27 -15.72 -8.66
CA LEU A 161 -14.93 -15.57 -10.07
C LEU A 161 -15.01 -14.12 -10.55
N ASP A 162 -15.66 -13.25 -9.77
CA ASP A 162 -15.78 -11.84 -10.10
C ASP A 162 -14.45 -11.10 -9.91
N ILE A 163 -13.77 -10.83 -11.03
CA ILE A 163 -12.48 -10.13 -11.06
C ILE A 163 -12.57 -8.61 -10.97
N PHE A 164 -13.75 -8.03 -11.20
CA PHE A 164 -13.92 -6.58 -11.22
C PHE A 164 -13.71 -5.95 -9.84
N PRO A 165 -13.15 -4.73 -9.77
CA PRO A 165 -13.03 -4.00 -8.51
C PRO A 165 -14.40 -3.73 -7.87
N LYS A 166 -14.48 -3.87 -6.54
CA LYS A 166 -15.70 -3.53 -5.78
C LYS A 166 -15.52 -2.15 -5.14
N GLU A 167 -16.32 -1.18 -5.58
CA GLU A 167 -16.34 0.13 -4.93
C GLU A 167 -17.08 0.08 -3.59
N VAL A 168 -16.45 0.61 -2.55
CA VAL A 168 -17.03 0.65 -1.20
C VAL A 168 -17.82 1.95 -1.04
N LYS A 169 -19.14 1.84 -0.96
CA LYS A 169 -20.03 2.97 -0.65
C LYS A 169 -19.85 3.40 0.81
N SER A 170 -19.46 4.64 1.07
CA SER A 170 -19.39 5.16 2.45
C SER A 170 -20.78 5.42 3.00
N LYS A 171 -20.97 5.07 4.26
CA LYS A 171 -22.19 5.35 5.03
C LYS A 171 -22.31 6.84 5.42
N LYS A 172 -21.22 7.62 5.38
CA LYS A 172 -21.23 9.06 5.72
C LYS A 172 -21.45 9.90 4.47
N LYS A 173 -22.40 10.84 4.51
CA LYS A 173 -22.60 11.87 3.48
C LYS A 173 -21.46 12.89 3.58
N ILE A 174 -20.35 12.66 2.90
CA ILE A 174 -19.25 13.61 2.80
C ILE A 174 -19.31 14.24 1.40
N LYS A 175 -19.25 15.56 1.33
CA LYS A 175 -19.47 16.38 0.13
C LYS A 175 -18.46 16.11 -1.01
N TYR A 176 -17.25 15.62 -0.67
CA TYR A 176 -16.21 15.22 -1.63
C TYR A 176 -15.62 13.89 -1.17
N LYS A 177 -15.81 12.86 -1.95
CA LYS A 177 -15.37 11.52 -1.61
C LYS A 177 -14.52 10.94 -2.72
N LEU A 178 -13.29 10.56 -2.38
CA LEU A 178 -12.50 9.72 -3.27
C LEU A 178 -13.12 8.32 -3.31
N PRO A 179 -13.25 7.71 -4.49
CA PRO A 179 -13.67 6.32 -4.59
C PRO A 179 -12.70 5.44 -3.82
N PHE A 180 -13.23 4.42 -3.15
CA PHE A 180 -12.44 3.40 -2.47
C PHE A 180 -12.76 2.05 -3.08
N ARG A 181 -11.77 1.44 -3.73
CA ARG A 181 -11.92 0.19 -4.45
C ARG A 181 -11.16 -0.94 -3.76
N ASN A 182 -11.85 -2.07 -3.57
CA ASN A 182 -11.23 -3.34 -3.23
C ASN A 182 -10.94 -4.10 -4.52
N TYR A 183 -9.73 -4.61 -4.65
CA TYR A 183 -9.29 -5.31 -5.85
C TYR A 183 -9.27 -6.83 -5.67
N ASN A 184 -9.62 -7.55 -6.74
CA ASN A 184 -9.40 -8.98 -6.80
C ASN A 184 -7.90 -9.27 -6.96
N PRO A 185 -7.32 -10.17 -6.16
CA PRO A 185 -5.89 -10.52 -6.25
C PRO A 185 -5.44 -11.01 -7.63
N ASP A 186 -6.32 -11.73 -8.36
CA ASP A 186 -5.99 -12.24 -9.70
C ASP A 186 -5.88 -11.10 -10.71
N LEU A 187 -6.76 -10.09 -10.63
CA LEU A 187 -6.67 -8.89 -11.45
C LEU A 187 -5.34 -8.14 -11.20
N ILE A 188 -4.98 -7.93 -9.92
CA ILE A 188 -3.71 -7.25 -9.60
C ILE A 188 -2.52 -8.02 -10.15
N ARG A 189 -2.52 -9.34 -10.00
CA ARG A 189 -1.46 -10.21 -10.52
C ARG A 189 -1.33 -10.11 -12.05
N GLU A 190 -2.46 -10.20 -12.77
CA GLU A 190 -2.51 -10.05 -14.22
C GLU A 190 -1.95 -8.70 -14.68
N ARG A 191 -2.42 -7.59 -14.06
CA ARG A 191 -1.98 -6.24 -14.42
C ARG A 191 -0.50 -6.00 -14.13
N LEU A 192 0.02 -6.55 -13.04
CA LEU A 192 1.45 -6.49 -12.73
C LEU A 192 2.28 -7.22 -13.79
N TYR A 193 1.91 -8.45 -14.18
CA TYR A 193 2.61 -9.19 -15.23
C TYR A 193 2.56 -8.48 -16.58
N LYS A 194 1.39 -7.99 -16.99
CA LYS A 194 1.20 -7.25 -18.22
C LYS A 194 2.11 -6.01 -18.30
N ASN A 195 2.36 -5.36 -17.17
CA ASN A 195 3.20 -4.16 -17.07
C ASN A 195 4.67 -4.46 -16.72
N GLY A 196 5.17 -5.67 -16.98
CA GLY A 196 6.58 -6.02 -16.89
C GLY A 196 7.09 -6.23 -15.46
N PHE A 197 6.25 -6.72 -14.56
CA PHE A 197 6.63 -7.05 -13.19
C PHE A 197 6.57 -8.55 -12.91
N LYS A 198 7.53 -9.04 -12.13
CA LYS A 198 7.52 -10.39 -11.55
C LYS A 198 7.28 -10.31 -10.04
N ILE A 199 6.32 -11.05 -9.55
CA ILE A 199 6.05 -11.14 -8.10
C ILE A 199 7.20 -11.92 -7.42
N ILE A 200 7.78 -11.33 -6.39
CA ILE A 200 8.86 -11.91 -5.57
C ILE A 200 8.30 -12.47 -4.26
N ASP A 201 7.38 -11.74 -3.62
CA ASP A 201 6.73 -12.17 -2.38
C ASP A 201 5.38 -11.51 -2.21
N THR A 202 4.51 -12.17 -1.44
CA THR A 202 3.19 -11.67 -1.09
C THR A 202 2.92 -11.93 0.38
N ARG A 203 2.28 -10.97 1.05
CA ARG A 203 1.87 -11.08 2.45
C ARG A 203 0.44 -10.58 2.65
N SER A 204 -0.30 -11.33 3.44
CA SER A 204 -1.61 -10.95 3.95
C SER A 204 -1.43 -10.17 5.24
N VAL A 205 -1.97 -8.96 5.34
CA VAL A 205 -1.67 -8.05 6.46
C VAL A 205 -2.94 -7.60 7.17
N SER A 206 -2.82 -7.41 8.49
CA SER A 206 -3.93 -7.08 9.40
C SER A 206 -5.01 -8.15 9.42
N ASN A 207 -4.60 -9.39 9.59
CA ASN A 207 -5.47 -10.58 9.53
C ASN A 207 -6.46 -10.64 10.70
N ILE A 208 -6.07 -10.16 11.89
CA ILE A 208 -6.93 -10.12 13.07
C ILE A 208 -7.66 -8.79 13.14
N ARG A 209 -8.94 -8.77 12.74
CA ARG A 209 -9.76 -7.54 12.69
C ARG A 209 -10.83 -7.44 13.78
N SER A 210 -11.03 -8.49 14.58
CA SER A 210 -12.01 -8.50 15.66
C SER A 210 -11.62 -7.49 16.75
N PRO A 211 -12.44 -6.46 17.04
CA PRO A 211 -12.18 -5.54 18.15
C PRO A 211 -12.16 -6.27 19.50
N PHE A 212 -12.94 -7.34 19.64
CA PHE A 212 -12.99 -8.17 20.84
C PHE A 212 -11.65 -8.87 21.08
N LEU A 213 -11.10 -9.55 20.06
CA LEU A 213 -9.79 -10.21 20.17
C LEU A 213 -8.65 -9.21 20.46
N LYS A 214 -8.70 -8.02 19.86
CA LYS A 214 -7.70 -6.98 20.11
C LYS A 214 -7.76 -6.39 21.54
N LYS A 215 -8.90 -6.48 22.21
CA LYS A 215 -9.03 -6.08 23.61
C LYS A 215 -8.59 -7.19 24.58
N LEU A 216 -8.81 -8.44 24.21
CA LEU A 216 -8.55 -9.60 25.06
C LEU A 216 -7.08 -10.04 25.01
N ILE A 217 -6.44 -9.96 23.84
CA ILE A 217 -5.09 -10.49 23.60
C ILE A 217 -4.08 -9.34 23.64
N PRO A 218 -2.97 -9.46 24.41
CA PRO A 218 -1.89 -8.46 24.41
C PRO A 218 -1.34 -8.21 23.00
N LEU A 219 -0.93 -6.97 22.73
CA LEU A 219 -0.45 -6.54 21.41
C LEU A 219 0.70 -7.40 20.90
N ASP A 220 1.67 -7.72 21.75
CA ASP A 220 2.85 -8.53 21.34
C ASP A 220 2.45 -9.93 20.88
N LEU A 221 1.49 -10.55 21.55
CA LEU A 221 0.97 -11.86 21.15
C LEU A 221 0.16 -11.77 19.84
N LEU A 222 -0.66 -10.71 19.67
CA LEU A 222 -1.34 -10.44 18.40
C LEU A 222 -0.35 -10.28 17.24
N LEU A 223 0.75 -9.57 17.47
CA LEU A 223 1.79 -9.36 16.46
C LEU A 223 2.58 -10.64 16.17
N LEU A 224 2.81 -11.47 17.16
CA LEU A 224 3.43 -12.79 16.96
C LEU A 224 2.55 -13.68 16.07
N ILE A 225 1.25 -13.77 16.38
CA ILE A 225 0.28 -14.51 15.57
C ILE A 225 0.21 -13.92 14.14
N GLU A 226 0.15 -12.60 14.02
CA GLU A 226 0.15 -11.92 12.73
C GLU A 226 1.37 -12.28 11.87
N LYS A 227 2.57 -12.28 12.45
CA LYS A 227 3.82 -12.67 11.76
C LYS A 227 3.74 -14.08 11.18
N ILE A 228 3.18 -15.02 11.94
CA ILE A 228 3.01 -16.41 11.50
C ILE A 228 1.97 -16.50 10.38
N LEU A 229 0.87 -15.76 10.47
CA LEU A 229 -0.25 -15.83 9.53
C LEU A 229 0.00 -15.10 8.20
N GLN A 230 0.86 -14.08 8.17
CA GLN A 230 1.04 -13.24 6.98
C GLN A 230 1.39 -14.03 5.71
N LYS A 231 2.26 -15.02 5.81
CA LYS A 231 2.70 -15.79 4.64
C LYS A 231 1.68 -16.85 4.20
N PRO A 232 1.19 -17.75 5.05
CA PRO A 232 0.19 -18.75 4.64
C PRO A 232 -1.12 -18.09 4.16
N PHE A 233 -1.60 -17.04 4.81
CA PHE A 233 -2.84 -16.37 4.42
C PHE A 233 -2.70 -15.58 3.11
N SER A 234 -1.49 -15.26 2.69
CA SER A 234 -1.27 -14.64 1.38
C SER A 234 -1.53 -15.62 0.23
N GLY A 235 -1.30 -16.91 0.41
CA GLY A 235 -1.55 -17.95 -0.60
C GLY A 235 -3.04 -18.15 -0.91
N ILE A 236 -3.90 -17.91 0.07
CA ILE A 236 -5.37 -18.07 -0.03
C ILE A 236 -6.12 -16.74 0.03
N TYR A 237 -5.38 -15.62 0.04
CA TYR A 237 -5.93 -14.25 -0.01
C TYR A 237 -6.95 -13.91 1.10
N LEU A 238 -6.75 -14.38 2.33
CA LEU A 238 -7.71 -14.21 3.42
C LEU A 238 -7.68 -12.83 4.08
N GLY A 239 -6.54 -12.15 4.09
CA GLY A 239 -6.42 -10.86 4.75
C GLY A 239 -7.07 -9.71 4.00
N PRO A 240 -7.44 -8.65 4.73
CA PRO A 240 -8.11 -7.49 4.15
C PRO A 240 -7.18 -6.58 3.34
N SER A 241 -5.88 -6.65 3.60
CA SER A 241 -4.84 -5.89 2.92
C SER A 241 -3.77 -6.84 2.42
N MET A 242 -3.46 -6.75 1.14
CA MET A 242 -2.43 -7.57 0.50
C MET A 242 -1.23 -6.69 0.18
N PHE A 243 -0.08 -7.10 0.68
CA PHE A 243 1.22 -6.51 0.36
C PHE A 243 1.92 -7.40 -0.65
N VAL A 244 2.46 -6.80 -1.68
CA VAL A 244 3.14 -7.50 -2.78
C VAL A 244 4.47 -6.82 -3.06
N LEU A 245 5.55 -7.59 -3.04
CA LEU A 245 6.85 -7.16 -3.56
C LEU A 245 7.01 -7.70 -4.97
N VAL A 246 7.23 -6.81 -5.91
CA VAL A 246 7.52 -7.16 -7.29
C VAL A 246 8.86 -6.61 -7.75
N LYS A 247 9.44 -7.24 -8.75
CA LYS A 247 10.67 -6.80 -9.41
C LYS A 247 10.36 -6.48 -10.87
N LYS A 248 10.88 -5.36 -11.37
CA LYS A 248 10.85 -5.05 -12.79
C LYS A 248 11.65 -6.08 -13.57
N VAL A 249 11.03 -6.66 -14.59
CA VAL A 249 11.65 -7.57 -15.54
C VAL A 249 11.40 -6.98 -16.93
N ASN A 250 12.46 -6.49 -17.53
CA ASN A 250 12.50 -5.86 -18.88
C ASN A 250 11.48 -4.75 -19.14
#